data_5b9aa6f48280e5b28e0e28bbc46a792f
#
_entry.id   5b9aa6f48280e5b28e0e28bbc46a792f
#
_cell.length_a   1.000
_cell.length_b   1.000
_cell.length_c   1.000
_cell.angle_alpha   90.00
_cell.angle_beta   90.00
_cell.angle_gamma   90.00
#
_symmetry.space_group_name_H-M   'P 1'
#
loop_
_entity.id
_entity.type
_entity.pdbx_description
1 polymer ?
#
loop_
_entity_poly.entity_id
_entity_poly.type
_entity_poly.pdbx_seq_one_letter_code
_entity_poly.pdbx_strand_id
1 'polypeptide(L)'
;AHLAFPQLAETDEVTQSAEDEEKLSLFSRERFSVSIWGGYAYTGKLLEADEAGYLEKRQAEEEAIRSIPTGVNLDYFFNSNWTFGLGIGWNEYGEDLQYNFNRRDTVLLDGRFNSPDEYTNVVSVDSTRVIDGILQGHWEYTVVYDYQDTVSEKNNGRTSWRYIEIPLTVGYRFGNGRVKPWVRTGIALGIPVQTSFRYIRPGYAGILDNEENGQLVAPLQYSALFNVGVDWYLARNFSLRLNGFGSMQLNSSLVQDGVRQRYYQLGVSLGAAYNF
;
A
#
# COMPACT_ATOMS: atom_id res chain seq x y z
N ALA A 1 -3.50 22.24 84.94
CA ALA A 1 -2.99 21.46 83.80
C ALA A 1 -3.99 21.49 82.68
N HIS A 2 -3.77 22.37 81.68
CA HIS A 2 -4.54 22.39 80.45
C HIS A 2 -3.81 21.51 79.42
N LEU A 3 -4.46 20.42 78.99
CA LEU A 3 -4.03 19.63 77.83
C LEU A 3 -4.53 20.35 76.58
N ALA A 4 -3.57 20.91 75.83
CA ALA A 4 -3.80 21.37 74.45
C ALA A 4 -3.79 20.16 73.52
N PHE A 5 -4.88 19.93 72.83
CA PHE A 5 -4.94 18.99 71.72
C PHE A 5 -4.36 19.63 70.45
N PRO A 6 -3.52 18.97 69.69
CA PRO A 6 -3.13 19.45 68.37
C PRO A 6 -4.29 19.18 67.39
N GLN A 7 -5.01 20.21 67.03
CA GLN A 7 -5.83 20.23 65.83
C GLN A 7 -4.95 20.71 64.69
N LEU A 8 -5.16 20.16 63.49
CA LEU A 8 -4.73 20.62 62.19
C LEU A 8 -3.55 19.86 61.55
N ALA A 9 -3.92 18.79 60.89
CA ALA A 9 -3.22 18.34 59.69
C ALA A 9 -4.17 17.63 58.66
N GLU A 10 -5.48 17.57 58.92
CA GLU A 10 -6.43 16.80 58.05
C GLU A 10 -7.08 17.63 56.95
N THR A 11 -7.03 18.96 57.00
CA THR A 11 -7.74 19.81 56.03
C THR A 11 -7.05 20.02 54.70
N ASP A 12 -5.72 19.95 54.65
CA ASP A 12 -4.96 20.22 53.41
C ASP A 12 -4.95 18.99 52.48
N GLU A 13 -4.87 17.75 53.00
CA GLU A 13 -4.91 16.54 52.15
C GLU A 13 -6.29 16.31 51.52
N VAL A 14 -7.38 16.60 52.26
CA VAL A 14 -8.74 16.45 51.74
C VAL A 14 -9.03 17.46 50.64
N THR A 15 -8.52 18.69 50.76
CA THR A 15 -8.74 19.75 49.77
C THR A 15 -7.95 19.45 48.49
N GLN A 16 -6.71 18.96 48.63
CA GLN A 16 -5.88 18.60 47.50
C GLN A 16 -6.40 17.39 46.75
N SER A 17 -6.94 16.38 47.46
CA SER A 17 -7.62 15.22 46.86
C SER A 17 -8.87 15.63 46.09
N ALA A 18 -9.68 16.55 46.62
CA ALA A 18 -10.89 17.02 45.94
C ALA A 18 -10.59 17.86 44.69
N GLU A 19 -9.55 18.70 44.73
CA GLU A 19 -9.08 19.46 43.57
C GLU A 19 -8.49 18.55 42.48
N ASP A 20 -7.82 17.46 42.85
CA ASP A 20 -7.27 16.48 41.91
C ASP A 20 -8.38 15.59 41.32
N GLU A 21 -9.42 15.22 42.11
CA GLU A 21 -10.61 14.55 41.60
C GLU A 21 -11.43 15.47 40.68
N GLU A 22 -11.57 16.74 40.99
CA GLU A 22 -12.27 17.70 40.13
C GLU A 22 -11.48 17.93 38.81
N LYS A 23 -10.17 18.06 38.87
CA LYS A 23 -9.30 18.11 37.67
C LYS A 23 -9.39 16.84 36.84
N LEU A 24 -9.41 15.66 37.46
CA LEU A 24 -9.60 14.37 36.79
C LEU A 24 -10.99 14.24 36.15
N SER A 25 -12.05 14.76 36.82
CA SER A 25 -13.42 14.73 36.30
C SER A 25 -13.63 15.63 35.08
N LEU A 26 -12.87 16.72 34.99
CA LEU A 26 -12.94 17.65 33.86
C LEU A 26 -12.44 17.03 32.54
N PHE A 27 -11.55 16.04 32.60
CA PHE A 27 -11.06 15.30 31.41
C PHE A 27 -12.01 14.18 30.95
N SER A 28 -13.06 13.86 31.70
CA SER A 28 -14.00 12.77 31.39
C SER A 28 -15.23 13.20 30.55
N ARG A 29 -15.34 14.48 30.18
CA ARG A 29 -16.52 15.02 29.45
C ARG A 29 -16.32 15.18 27.94
N GLU A 30 -15.15 14.80 27.42
CA GLU A 30 -14.92 14.84 25.97
C GLU A 30 -15.83 13.82 25.28
N ARG A 31 -16.69 14.28 24.37
CA ARG A 31 -17.54 13.40 23.56
C ARG A 31 -17.02 13.23 22.15
N PHE A 32 -16.32 14.22 21.63
CA PHE A 32 -15.78 14.21 20.29
C PHE A 32 -14.33 14.68 20.26
N SER A 33 -13.59 14.18 19.30
CA SER A 33 -12.24 14.65 18.99
C SER A 33 -12.06 14.70 17.48
N VAL A 34 -11.55 15.80 16.96
CA VAL A 34 -11.07 15.90 15.58
C VAL A 34 -9.56 15.90 15.60
N SER A 35 -8.95 15.06 14.81
CA SER A 35 -7.49 14.98 14.70
C SER A 35 -7.03 15.03 13.26
N ILE A 36 -5.89 15.69 13.04
CA ILE A 36 -5.11 15.64 11.81
C ILE A 36 -3.83 14.85 12.08
N TRP A 37 -3.38 14.08 11.13
CA TRP A 37 -2.20 13.26 11.30
C TRP A 37 -1.43 13.08 9.99
N GLY A 38 -0.14 12.83 10.10
CA GLY A 38 0.74 12.43 9.02
C GLY A 38 1.74 11.39 9.51
N GLY A 39 2.16 10.50 8.65
CA GLY A 39 2.99 9.39 9.04
C GLY A 39 4.05 9.04 8.02
N TYR A 40 4.84 8.05 8.37
CA TYR A 40 5.82 7.42 7.52
C TYR A 40 5.62 5.92 7.57
N ALA A 41 5.45 5.30 6.42
CA ALA A 41 5.11 3.90 6.28
C ALA A 41 6.02 3.17 5.30
N TYR A 42 6.31 1.93 5.64
CA TYR A 42 6.85 0.92 4.76
C TYR A 42 5.70 0.13 4.14
N THR A 43 5.68 -0.01 2.83
CA THR A 43 4.68 -0.76 2.10
C THR A 43 5.28 -2.06 1.59
N GLY A 44 4.76 -3.19 2.04
CA GLY A 44 5.09 -4.50 1.49
C GLY A 44 3.91 -5.09 0.74
N LYS A 45 4.15 -6.21 0.04
CA LYS A 45 3.12 -6.92 -0.73
C LYS A 45 3.06 -8.40 -0.39
N LEU A 46 1.88 -8.95 -0.58
CA LEU A 46 1.60 -10.38 -0.63
C LEU A 46 1.19 -10.70 -2.07
N LEU A 47 1.98 -11.52 -2.73
CA LEU A 47 1.77 -11.93 -4.12
C LEU A 47 1.50 -13.42 -4.15
N GLU A 48 0.40 -13.81 -4.78
CA GLU A 48 0.01 -15.18 -5.06
C GLU A 48 -0.15 -15.33 -6.57
N ALA A 49 0.47 -16.32 -7.17
CA ALA A 49 0.32 -16.66 -8.60
C ALA A 49 0.47 -18.15 -8.79
N ASP A 50 -0.17 -18.68 -9.85
CA ASP A 50 -0.14 -20.09 -10.17
C ASP A 50 1.24 -20.55 -10.70
N GLU A 51 2.02 -19.63 -11.24
CA GLU A 51 3.33 -19.88 -11.82
C GLU A 51 4.46 -19.52 -10.83
N ALA A 52 5.19 -20.54 -10.33
CA ALA A 52 6.25 -20.34 -9.33
C ALA A 52 7.39 -19.46 -9.81
N GLY A 53 7.88 -19.62 -11.04
CA GLY A 53 8.96 -18.80 -11.62
C GLY A 53 8.60 -17.32 -11.76
N TYR A 54 7.31 -17.00 -11.94
CA TYR A 54 6.80 -15.64 -11.98
C TYR A 54 6.91 -14.95 -10.61
N LEU A 55 6.57 -15.68 -9.54
CA LEU A 55 6.68 -15.16 -8.17
C LEU A 55 8.12 -14.83 -7.80
N GLU A 56 9.06 -15.76 -8.06
CA GLU A 56 10.48 -15.58 -7.75
C GLU A 56 11.05 -14.37 -8.48
N LYS A 57 10.71 -14.21 -9.76
CA LYS A 57 11.16 -13.07 -10.57
C LYS A 57 10.64 -11.75 -10.01
N ARG A 58 9.35 -11.66 -9.71
CA ARG A 58 8.76 -10.44 -9.15
C ARG A 58 9.29 -10.10 -7.75
N GLN A 59 9.59 -11.11 -6.93
CA GLN A 59 10.19 -10.89 -5.62
C GLN A 59 11.64 -10.39 -5.70
N ALA A 60 12.38 -10.82 -6.71
CA ALA A 60 13.77 -10.42 -6.92
C ALA A 60 13.92 -9.02 -7.55
N GLU A 61 12.95 -8.59 -8.36
CA GLU A 61 13.03 -7.38 -9.19
C GLU A 61 12.14 -6.23 -8.72
N GLU A 62 11.33 -6.44 -7.67
CA GLU A 62 10.39 -5.46 -7.12
C GLU A 62 10.71 -5.13 -5.66
N GLU A 63 11.01 -3.87 -5.39
CA GLU A 63 11.37 -3.38 -4.06
C GLU A 63 10.21 -2.56 -3.46
N ALA A 64 9.96 -2.74 -2.17
CA ALA A 64 8.92 -2.04 -1.44
C ALA A 64 9.17 -0.55 -1.37
N ILE A 65 8.12 0.27 -1.58
CA ILE A 65 8.23 1.72 -1.44
C ILE A 65 7.95 2.19 -0.02
N ARG A 66 8.40 3.41 0.24
CA ARG A 66 8.06 4.18 1.43
C ARG A 66 7.02 5.22 1.06
N SER A 67 6.04 5.41 1.93
CA SER A 67 4.94 6.34 1.71
C SER A 67 4.73 7.28 2.90
N ILE A 68 4.01 8.37 2.65
CA ILE A 68 3.65 9.37 3.66
C ILE A 68 2.12 9.44 3.72
N PRO A 69 1.49 8.53 4.48
CA PRO A 69 0.05 8.59 4.68
C PRO A 69 -0.33 9.80 5.54
N THR A 70 -1.45 10.42 5.20
CA THR A 70 -1.98 11.58 5.92
C THR A 70 -3.49 11.48 6.04
N GLY A 71 -4.08 12.16 7.02
CA GLY A 71 -5.53 12.11 7.16
C GLY A 71 -6.10 12.96 8.28
N VAL A 72 -7.42 12.90 8.35
CA VAL A 72 -8.26 13.53 9.37
C VAL A 72 -9.18 12.47 9.96
N ASN A 73 -9.28 12.42 11.28
CA ASN A 73 -10.20 11.53 11.97
C ASN A 73 -11.14 12.32 12.88
N LEU A 74 -12.38 11.86 12.95
CA LEU A 74 -13.37 12.23 13.92
C LEU A 74 -13.58 11.03 14.86
N ASP A 75 -13.29 11.20 16.14
CA ASP A 75 -13.47 10.19 17.17
C ASP A 75 -14.67 10.57 18.05
N TYR A 76 -15.58 9.63 18.29
CA TYR A 76 -16.65 9.72 19.27
C TYR A 76 -16.30 8.86 20.49
N PHE A 77 -16.35 9.46 21.67
CA PHE A 77 -16.12 8.77 22.96
C PHE A 77 -17.44 8.29 23.53
N PHE A 78 -17.64 7.01 23.49
CA PHE A 78 -18.84 6.37 24.05
C PHE A 78 -18.86 6.47 25.57
N ASN A 79 -17.67 6.34 26.17
CA ASN A 79 -17.39 6.59 27.57
C ASN A 79 -15.92 7.04 27.70
N SER A 80 -15.38 7.10 28.92
CA SER A 80 -13.98 7.50 29.15
C SER A 80 -12.94 6.66 28.41
N ASN A 81 -13.28 5.44 28.02
CA ASN A 81 -12.34 4.45 27.51
C ASN A 81 -12.61 4.05 26.05
N TRP A 82 -13.89 3.81 25.69
CA TRP A 82 -14.23 3.34 24.36
C TRP A 82 -14.40 4.47 23.36
N THR A 83 -13.84 4.28 22.17
CA THR A 83 -13.93 5.23 21.06
C THR A 83 -14.43 4.57 19.80
N PHE A 84 -15.21 5.32 19.04
CA PHE A 84 -15.59 4.99 17.69
C PHE A 84 -15.03 6.07 16.76
N GLY A 85 -14.24 5.69 15.75
CA GLY A 85 -13.59 6.61 14.85
C GLY A 85 -14.05 6.47 13.41
N LEU A 86 -14.27 7.61 12.75
CA LEU A 86 -14.47 7.76 11.31
C LEU A 86 -13.43 8.72 10.78
N GLY A 87 -12.89 8.49 9.59
CA GLY A 87 -11.90 9.39 9.03
C GLY A 87 -11.89 9.46 7.52
N ILE A 88 -11.00 10.29 7.02
CA ILE A 88 -10.60 10.33 5.62
C ILE A 88 -9.07 10.41 5.60
N GLY A 89 -8.44 9.52 4.85
CA GLY A 89 -7.00 9.47 4.68
C GLY A 89 -6.58 9.44 3.22
N TRP A 90 -5.39 9.92 2.97
CA TRP A 90 -4.66 9.75 1.72
C TRP A 90 -3.56 8.73 1.95
N ASN A 91 -3.51 7.71 1.11
CA ASN A 91 -2.54 6.63 1.24
C ASN A 91 -1.96 6.22 -0.11
N GLU A 92 -0.69 5.81 -0.13
CA GLU A 92 0.01 5.33 -1.30
C GLU A 92 0.62 3.97 -1.01
N TYR A 93 0.33 3.01 -1.90
CA TYR A 93 0.93 1.68 -1.92
C TYR A 93 1.70 1.49 -3.21
N GLY A 94 2.70 0.63 -3.23
CA GLY A 94 3.40 0.34 -4.47
C GLY A 94 4.77 -0.30 -4.29
N GLU A 95 5.50 -0.32 -5.39
CA GLU A 95 6.83 -0.91 -5.50
C GLU A 95 7.68 -0.18 -6.54
N ASP A 96 8.98 -0.15 -6.31
CA ASP A 96 9.97 0.25 -7.29
C ASP A 96 10.43 -1.00 -8.06
N LEU A 97 10.45 -0.90 -9.38
CA LEU A 97 10.68 -2.01 -10.29
C LEU A 97 12.05 -1.87 -10.95
N GLN A 98 12.81 -2.97 -11.00
CA GLN A 98 14.06 -3.06 -11.70
C GLN A 98 14.06 -4.31 -12.59
N TYR A 99 13.40 -4.22 -13.74
CA TYR A 99 13.30 -5.34 -14.66
C TYR A 99 14.46 -5.39 -15.63
N ASN A 100 15.07 -6.56 -15.75
CA ASN A 100 16.03 -6.88 -16.80
C ASN A 100 15.33 -7.79 -17.83
N PHE A 101 15.14 -7.29 -19.03
CA PHE A 101 14.59 -8.08 -20.14
C PHE A 101 15.69 -8.53 -21.09
N ASN A 102 15.65 -9.82 -21.41
CA ASN A 102 16.31 -10.33 -22.60
C ASN A 102 15.26 -10.28 -23.72
N ARG A 103 15.29 -9.24 -24.55
CA ARG A 103 14.39 -9.12 -25.68
C ARG A 103 14.91 -10.00 -26.80
N ARG A 104 14.11 -10.97 -27.25
CA ARG A 104 14.31 -11.64 -28.52
C ARG A 104 13.58 -10.81 -29.58
N ASP A 105 14.32 -10.06 -30.38
CA ASP A 105 13.76 -9.37 -31.51
C ASP A 105 13.67 -10.31 -32.70
N THR A 106 12.46 -10.52 -33.21
CA THR A 106 12.22 -11.19 -34.49
C THR A 106 12.42 -10.13 -35.57
N VAL A 107 13.51 -10.22 -36.31
CA VAL A 107 13.74 -9.34 -37.46
C VAL A 107 13.18 -10.04 -38.69
N LEU A 108 12.16 -9.44 -39.31
CA LEU A 108 11.66 -9.82 -40.62
C LEU A 108 12.65 -9.27 -41.66
N LEU A 109 13.41 -10.14 -42.30
CA LEU A 109 14.25 -9.77 -43.43
C LEU A 109 13.49 -10.11 -44.71
N ASP A 110 13.09 -9.09 -45.45
CA ASP A 110 12.63 -9.23 -46.85
C ASP A 110 13.86 -9.42 -47.71
N GLY A 111 14.10 -10.66 -48.13
CA GLY A 111 15.30 -11.02 -48.91
C GLY A 111 15.02 -12.11 -49.95
N ARG A 112 15.65 -12.01 -51.12
CA ARG A 112 15.67 -13.05 -52.13
C ARG A 112 16.85 -13.96 -51.87
N PHE A 113 16.62 -15.22 -51.60
CA PHE A 113 17.62 -16.23 -51.36
C PHE A 113 17.69 -17.21 -52.51
N ASN A 114 18.89 -17.61 -52.88
CA ASN A 114 19.10 -18.50 -54.04
C ASN A 114 19.09 -19.99 -53.69
N SER A 115 19.11 -20.34 -52.42
CA SER A 115 19.09 -21.72 -51.94
C SER A 115 18.50 -21.85 -50.51
N PRO A 116 17.68 -22.89 -50.22
CA PRO A 116 17.19 -23.13 -48.88
C PRO A 116 18.23 -23.67 -47.89
N ASP A 117 19.41 -24.06 -48.37
CA ASP A 117 20.47 -24.65 -47.54
C ASP A 117 21.30 -23.60 -46.77
N GLU A 118 21.10 -22.31 -47.08
CA GLU A 118 21.84 -21.21 -46.42
C GLU A 118 21.26 -20.84 -45.01
N TYR A 119 20.10 -21.36 -44.65
CA TYR A 119 19.43 -20.95 -43.37
C TYR A 119 18.82 -22.14 -42.66
N THR A 120 19.23 -22.35 -41.43
CA THR A 120 18.82 -23.52 -40.62
C THR A 120 17.42 -23.44 -39.97
N ASN A 121 16.73 -22.31 -40.06
CA ASN A 121 15.40 -22.11 -39.41
C ASN A 121 14.40 -21.36 -40.30
N VAL A 122 13.88 -21.99 -41.33
CA VAL A 122 12.81 -21.46 -42.18
C VAL A 122 11.46 -21.79 -41.52
N VAL A 123 10.66 -20.75 -41.13
CA VAL A 123 9.42 -20.93 -40.40
C VAL A 123 8.20 -21.02 -41.34
N SER A 124 8.24 -20.42 -42.53
CA SER A 124 7.12 -20.58 -43.50
C SER A 124 7.53 -20.27 -44.94
N VAL A 125 6.83 -20.89 -45.89
CA VAL A 125 6.97 -20.70 -47.33
C VAL A 125 5.61 -20.25 -47.87
N ASP A 126 5.55 -19.03 -48.43
CA ASP A 126 4.22 -18.45 -48.78
C ASP A 126 3.75 -18.79 -50.19
N SER A 127 4.60 -18.98 -51.19
CA SER A 127 4.16 -19.46 -52.52
C SER A 127 5.26 -20.00 -53.42
N THR A 128 4.97 -21.03 -54.17
CA THR A 128 5.80 -21.53 -55.29
C THR A 128 5.10 -21.35 -56.62
N ARG A 129 5.78 -20.77 -57.63
CA ARG A 129 5.31 -20.68 -59.02
C ARG A 129 6.26 -21.44 -59.90
N VAL A 130 5.71 -22.20 -60.84
CA VAL A 130 6.47 -22.83 -61.92
C VAL A 130 6.40 -21.91 -63.13
N ILE A 131 7.52 -21.37 -63.56
CA ILE A 131 7.67 -20.55 -64.77
C ILE A 131 8.64 -21.28 -65.68
N ASP A 132 8.24 -21.58 -66.90
CA ASP A 132 9.01 -22.27 -67.91
C ASP A 132 9.61 -23.63 -67.49
N GLY A 133 8.84 -24.40 -66.67
CA GLY A 133 9.29 -25.71 -66.19
C GLY A 133 10.31 -25.64 -65.04
N ILE A 134 10.66 -24.47 -64.61
CA ILE A 134 11.57 -24.25 -63.50
C ILE A 134 10.76 -23.77 -62.30
N LEU A 135 10.91 -24.44 -61.18
CA LEU A 135 10.31 -24.02 -59.91
C LEU A 135 10.97 -22.75 -59.44
N GLN A 136 10.24 -21.61 -59.56
CA GLN A 136 10.70 -20.33 -59.00
C GLN A 136 9.83 -20.09 -57.76
N GLY A 137 10.45 -20.11 -56.57
CA GLY A 137 9.80 -19.80 -55.32
C GLY A 137 10.02 -18.35 -54.96
N HIS A 138 8.96 -17.65 -54.62
CA HIS A 138 9.06 -16.44 -53.80
C HIS A 138 9.02 -16.91 -52.33
N TRP A 139 10.14 -16.76 -51.67
CA TRP A 139 10.31 -17.19 -50.30
C TRP A 139 10.24 -15.99 -49.41
N GLU A 140 9.19 -15.91 -48.61
CA GLU A 140 9.16 -14.97 -47.47
C GLU A 140 9.73 -15.74 -46.27
N TYR A 141 10.89 -15.35 -45.79
CA TYR A 141 11.51 -15.99 -44.66
C TYR A 141 11.34 -15.12 -43.40
N THR A 142 10.76 -15.69 -42.38
CA THR A 142 10.90 -15.17 -41.02
C THR A 142 12.18 -15.79 -40.43
N VAL A 143 13.31 -15.12 -40.55
CA VAL A 143 14.54 -15.57 -39.91
C VAL A 143 14.45 -15.17 -38.44
N VAL A 144 14.20 -16.12 -37.58
CA VAL A 144 14.40 -15.94 -36.15
C VAL A 144 15.90 -16.01 -35.92
N TYR A 145 16.60 -14.87 -35.92
CA TYR A 145 17.90 -14.83 -35.36
C TYR A 145 17.78 -15.02 -33.86
N ASP A 146 18.35 -16.11 -33.34
CA ASP A 146 18.66 -16.23 -31.93
C ASP A 146 19.83 -15.30 -31.62
N TYR A 147 19.61 -14.00 -31.82
CA TYR A 147 20.55 -12.98 -31.45
C TYR A 147 20.46 -12.88 -29.95
N GLN A 148 21.37 -13.57 -29.27
CA GLN A 148 21.64 -13.34 -27.87
C GLN A 148 22.34 -12.00 -27.69
N ASP A 149 21.78 -10.94 -28.22
CA ASP A 149 22.11 -9.62 -27.77
C ASP A 149 21.31 -9.43 -26.49
N THR A 150 21.96 -9.67 -25.38
CA THR A 150 21.51 -9.26 -24.07
C THR A 150 21.53 -7.73 -24.04
N VAL A 151 20.62 -7.11 -24.78
CA VAL A 151 20.25 -5.73 -24.50
C VAL A 151 19.53 -5.77 -23.16
N SER A 152 20.32 -5.68 -22.11
CA SER A 152 19.83 -5.46 -20.76
C SER A 152 19.20 -4.07 -20.74
N GLU A 153 17.98 -3.94 -21.22
CA GLU A 153 17.17 -2.76 -20.95
C GLU A 153 16.82 -2.78 -19.46
N LYS A 154 17.59 -2.02 -18.71
CA LYS A 154 17.30 -1.76 -17.30
C LYS A 154 16.11 -0.81 -17.24
N ASN A 155 14.91 -1.35 -17.26
CA ASN A 155 13.68 -0.60 -17.11
C ASN A 155 13.44 -0.34 -15.63
N ASN A 156 13.82 0.84 -15.16
CA ASN A 156 13.44 1.33 -13.85
C ASN A 156 12.03 1.91 -13.94
N GLY A 157 11.11 1.36 -13.21
CA GLY A 157 9.71 1.83 -13.13
C GLY A 157 9.24 1.91 -11.71
N ARG A 158 8.15 2.63 -11.48
CA ARG A 158 7.46 2.66 -10.19
C ARG A 158 6.01 2.31 -10.40
N THR A 159 5.53 1.34 -9.63
CA THR A 159 4.11 1.06 -9.50
C THR A 159 3.60 1.80 -8.28
N SER A 160 2.59 2.64 -8.44
CA SER A 160 1.96 3.35 -7.33
C SER A 160 0.45 3.32 -7.43
N TRP A 161 -0.18 3.06 -6.29
CA TRP A 161 -1.62 3.01 -6.08
C TRP A 161 -1.98 4.02 -5.03
N ARG A 162 -2.65 5.09 -5.41
CA ARG A 162 -3.07 6.14 -4.49
C ARG A 162 -4.55 6.03 -4.21
N TYR A 163 -4.88 6.01 -2.93
CA TYR A 163 -6.25 5.83 -2.44
C TYR A 163 -6.67 6.99 -1.54
N ILE A 164 -7.94 7.36 -1.66
CA ILE A 164 -8.67 7.99 -0.58
C ILE A 164 -9.24 6.85 0.26
N GLU A 165 -8.86 6.79 1.53
CA GLU A 165 -9.31 5.76 2.46
C GLU A 165 -10.31 6.35 3.47
N ILE A 166 -11.38 5.62 3.73
CA ILE A 166 -12.40 5.95 4.72
C ILE A 166 -12.31 4.90 5.83
N PRO A 167 -11.49 5.14 6.89
CA PRO A 167 -11.38 4.25 8.01
C PRO A 167 -12.59 4.32 8.94
N LEU A 168 -13.06 3.16 9.39
CA LEU A 168 -14.01 2.95 10.48
C LEU A 168 -13.31 2.17 11.57
N THR A 169 -13.18 2.74 12.75
CA THR A 169 -12.38 2.14 13.83
C THR A 169 -13.13 2.09 15.13
N VAL A 170 -12.84 1.10 15.94
CA VAL A 170 -13.19 1.01 17.35
C VAL A 170 -11.91 0.94 18.17
N GLY A 171 -11.86 1.64 19.28
CA GLY A 171 -10.66 1.71 20.09
C GLY A 171 -10.96 1.71 21.58
N TYR A 172 -9.93 1.37 22.33
CA TYR A 172 -9.93 1.43 23.77
C TYR A 172 -8.75 2.27 24.27
N ARG A 173 -9.05 3.22 25.14
CA ARG A 173 -8.11 4.14 25.76
C ARG A 173 -7.91 3.79 27.22
N PHE A 174 -6.65 3.73 27.64
CA PHE A 174 -6.27 3.32 29.00
C PHE A 174 -5.92 4.54 29.85
N GLY A 175 -6.30 4.48 31.12
CA GLY A 175 -5.92 5.47 32.12
C GLY A 175 -6.66 6.81 32.02
N ASN A 176 -6.50 7.61 33.07
CA ASN A 176 -7.20 8.92 33.24
C ASN A 176 -6.22 10.11 33.32
N GLY A 177 -4.90 9.87 33.14
CA GLY A 177 -3.88 10.90 33.26
C GLY A 177 -3.72 11.77 32.00
N ARG A 178 -2.69 12.62 31.99
CA ARG A 178 -2.33 13.45 30.84
C ARG A 178 -1.80 12.64 29.66
N VAL A 179 -1.33 11.43 29.90
CA VAL A 179 -0.82 10.50 28.90
C VAL A 179 -1.79 9.33 28.87
N LYS A 180 -2.47 9.14 27.75
CA LYS A 180 -3.48 8.08 27.58
C LYS A 180 -3.04 7.14 26.46
N PRO A 181 -2.49 5.97 26.80
CA PRO A 181 -2.28 4.92 25.81
C PRO A 181 -3.60 4.41 25.25
N TRP A 182 -3.59 3.98 23.99
CA TRP A 182 -4.78 3.45 23.33
C TRP A 182 -4.44 2.40 22.30
N VAL A 183 -5.42 1.55 22.00
CA VAL A 183 -5.38 0.59 20.90
C VAL A 183 -6.65 0.76 20.07
N ARG A 184 -6.53 0.62 18.76
CA ARG A 184 -7.65 0.70 17.80
C ARG A 184 -7.52 -0.38 16.76
N THR A 185 -8.65 -0.90 16.34
CA THR A 185 -8.78 -1.79 15.19
C THR A 185 -9.97 -1.37 14.34
N GLY A 186 -9.98 -1.79 13.10
CA GLY A 186 -11.09 -1.44 12.22
C GLY A 186 -10.89 -1.91 10.79
N ILE A 187 -11.68 -1.31 9.93
CA ILE A 187 -11.64 -1.53 8.49
C ILE A 187 -11.52 -0.18 7.78
N ALA A 188 -10.94 -0.18 6.59
CA ALA A 188 -10.96 0.98 5.69
C ALA A 188 -11.52 0.59 4.34
N LEU A 189 -12.30 1.50 3.76
CA LEU A 189 -12.72 1.48 2.38
C LEU A 189 -11.79 2.40 1.59
N GLY A 190 -11.05 1.87 0.62
CA GLY A 190 -10.15 2.60 -0.26
C GLY A 190 -10.74 2.80 -1.65
N ILE A 191 -10.77 4.04 -2.10
CA ILE A 191 -11.20 4.44 -3.44
C ILE A 191 -9.94 4.82 -4.22
N PRO A 192 -9.59 4.12 -5.31
CA PRO A 192 -8.43 4.47 -6.11
C PRO A 192 -8.65 5.81 -6.82
N VAL A 193 -7.69 6.73 -6.68
CA VAL A 193 -7.74 8.07 -7.29
C VAL A 193 -6.70 8.21 -8.38
N GLN A 194 -5.56 7.56 -8.19
CA GLN A 194 -4.49 7.54 -9.18
C GLN A 194 -3.76 6.20 -9.11
N THR A 195 -3.65 5.57 -10.25
CA THR A 195 -2.94 4.30 -10.39
C THR A 195 -1.93 4.43 -11.52
N SER A 196 -0.71 4.00 -11.25
CA SER A 196 0.33 3.81 -12.24
C SER A 196 0.95 2.47 -11.97
N PHE A 197 0.78 1.51 -12.87
CA PHE A 197 1.36 0.20 -12.68
C PHE A 197 2.11 -0.27 -13.91
N ARG A 198 3.16 -1.05 -13.65
CA ARG A 198 3.93 -1.78 -14.63
C ARG A 198 4.24 -3.15 -14.06
N TYR A 199 3.87 -4.21 -14.76
CA TYR A 199 4.12 -5.58 -14.33
C TYR A 199 4.65 -6.42 -15.47
N ILE A 200 5.44 -7.44 -15.13
CA ILE A 200 5.74 -8.52 -16.05
C ILE A 200 4.48 -9.37 -16.24
N ARG A 201 4.12 -9.69 -17.48
CA ARG A 201 3.04 -10.65 -17.78
C ARG A 201 3.47 -12.05 -17.39
N PRO A 202 2.60 -12.85 -16.72
CA PRO A 202 2.84 -14.28 -16.55
C PRO A 202 3.04 -14.93 -17.94
N GLY A 203 4.07 -15.77 -18.06
CA GLY A 203 4.35 -16.52 -19.30
C GLY A 203 4.86 -15.73 -20.50
N TYR A 204 4.99 -14.40 -20.41
CA TYR A 204 5.43 -13.55 -21.52
C TYR A 204 6.58 -12.63 -21.15
N ALA A 205 7.53 -12.49 -22.09
CA ALA A 205 8.52 -11.41 -22.03
C ALA A 205 7.84 -10.10 -22.45
N GLY A 206 7.23 -9.38 -21.50
CA GLY A 206 6.58 -8.10 -21.78
C GLY A 206 6.07 -7.43 -20.50
N ILE A 207 5.90 -6.12 -20.58
CA ILE A 207 5.38 -5.28 -19.50
C ILE A 207 3.90 -5.02 -19.75
N LEU A 208 3.08 -5.15 -18.68
CA LEU A 208 1.73 -4.62 -18.60
C LEU A 208 1.80 -3.24 -17.97
N ASP A 209 1.23 -2.24 -18.59
CA ASP A 209 1.04 -0.93 -17.98
C ASP A 209 -0.44 -0.51 -18.00
N ASN A 210 -0.74 0.58 -17.29
CA ASN A 210 -2.13 1.05 -17.17
C ASN A 210 -2.63 1.82 -18.40
N GLU A 211 -1.78 2.19 -19.34
CA GLU A 211 -2.20 2.82 -20.60
C GLU A 211 -2.97 1.81 -21.47
N GLU A 212 -2.50 0.56 -21.48
CA GLU A 212 -3.14 -0.52 -22.23
C GLU A 212 -4.22 -1.27 -21.43
N ASN A 213 -4.14 -1.29 -20.08
CA ASN A 213 -4.87 -2.24 -19.25
C ASN A 213 -5.52 -1.62 -17.99
N GLY A 214 -5.99 -0.38 -18.06
CA GLY A 214 -6.61 0.31 -16.91
C GLY A 214 -7.80 -0.41 -16.25
N GLN A 215 -8.40 -1.40 -16.93
CA GLN A 215 -9.52 -2.21 -16.39
C GLN A 215 -9.05 -3.28 -15.37
N LEU A 216 -7.75 -3.50 -15.22
CA LEU A 216 -7.20 -4.48 -14.27
C LEU A 216 -7.17 -3.99 -12.82
N VAL A 217 -7.56 -2.75 -12.58
CA VAL A 217 -7.59 -2.15 -11.23
C VAL A 217 -8.87 -2.49 -10.50
N ALA A 218 -8.76 -2.98 -9.27
CA ALA A 218 -9.93 -3.18 -8.42
C ALA A 218 -10.62 -1.84 -8.12
N PRO A 219 -11.95 -1.70 -8.35
CA PRO A 219 -12.65 -0.42 -8.19
C PRO A 219 -12.74 0.04 -6.74
N LEU A 220 -12.67 -0.89 -5.80
CA LEU A 220 -12.69 -0.63 -4.37
C LEU A 220 -11.69 -1.53 -3.65
N GLN A 221 -11.06 -0.98 -2.64
CA GLN A 221 -10.12 -1.68 -1.78
C GLN A 221 -10.67 -1.75 -0.36
N TYR A 222 -10.60 -2.93 0.25
CA TYR A 222 -10.92 -3.13 1.66
C TYR A 222 -9.65 -3.45 2.41
N SER A 223 -9.45 -2.81 3.56
CA SER A 223 -8.28 -3.03 4.40
C SER A 223 -8.66 -3.27 5.85
N ALA A 224 -7.96 -4.18 6.51
CA ALA A 224 -7.98 -4.30 7.97
C ALA A 224 -6.96 -3.33 8.56
N LEU A 225 -7.33 -2.68 9.68
CA LEU A 225 -6.52 -1.70 10.37
C LEU A 225 -6.22 -2.13 11.80
N PHE A 226 -5.00 -1.87 12.23
CA PHE A 226 -4.57 -2.01 13.60
C PHE A 226 -3.65 -0.85 13.98
N ASN A 227 -3.97 -0.16 15.08
CA ASN A 227 -3.22 0.99 15.55
C ASN A 227 -3.00 0.88 17.06
N VAL A 228 -1.83 1.29 17.50
CA VAL A 228 -1.48 1.43 18.92
C VAL A 228 -0.77 2.75 19.11
N GLY A 229 -1.15 3.50 20.15
CA GLY A 229 -0.58 4.83 20.32
C GLY A 229 -0.79 5.43 21.68
N VAL A 230 -0.41 6.68 21.77
CA VAL A 230 -0.47 7.51 22.98
C VAL A 230 -0.99 8.89 22.63
N ASP A 231 -1.99 9.35 23.36
CA ASP A 231 -2.45 10.73 23.36
C ASP A 231 -1.81 11.47 24.54
N TRP A 232 -1.05 12.51 24.25
CA TRP A 232 -0.45 13.39 25.26
C TRP A 232 -1.21 14.72 25.32
N TYR A 233 -1.96 14.92 26.39
CA TYR A 233 -2.79 16.13 26.62
C TYR A 233 -1.90 17.29 27.07
N LEU A 234 -1.69 18.27 26.19
CA LEU A 234 -0.99 19.51 26.48
C LEU A 234 -1.91 20.52 27.18
N ALA A 235 -3.19 20.50 26.83
CA ALA A 235 -4.23 21.31 27.41
C ALA A 235 -5.53 20.48 27.51
N ARG A 236 -6.57 21.01 28.16
CA ARG A 236 -7.85 20.33 28.30
C ARG A 236 -8.44 19.87 26.97
N ASN A 237 -8.33 20.70 25.94
CA ASN A 237 -8.96 20.45 24.63
C ASN A 237 -7.93 20.10 23.55
N PHE A 238 -6.65 19.99 23.88
CA PHE A 238 -5.62 19.79 22.88
C PHE A 238 -4.67 18.67 23.29
N SER A 239 -4.46 17.72 22.39
CA SER A 239 -3.50 16.63 22.59
C SER A 239 -2.64 16.40 21.35
N LEU A 240 -1.41 15.93 21.60
CA LEU A 240 -0.56 15.33 20.57
C LEU A 240 -0.75 13.83 20.59
N ARG A 241 -0.80 13.25 19.40
CA ARG A 241 -1.01 11.82 19.20
C ARG A 241 0.21 11.22 18.50
N LEU A 242 0.82 10.22 19.11
CA LEU A 242 1.85 9.40 18.48
C LEU A 242 1.31 7.98 18.37
N ASN A 243 1.37 7.37 17.18
CA ASN A 243 0.95 5.99 17.01
C ASN A 243 1.79 5.20 16.02
N GLY A 244 1.92 3.90 16.30
CA GLY A 244 2.27 2.87 15.34
C GLY A 244 1.00 2.35 14.69
N PHE A 245 1.02 2.14 13.39
CA PHE A 245 -0.12 1.61 12.65
C PHE A 245 0.27 0.50 11.70
N GLY A 246 -0.68 -0.39 11.48
CA GLY A 246 -0.63 -1.42 10.46
C GLY A 246 -1.92 -1.44 9.66
N SER A 247 -1.80 -1.64 8.36
CA SER A 247 -2.92 -1.90 7.48
C SER A 247 -2.61 -3.08 6.57
N MET A 248 -3.64 -3.86 6.22
CA MET A 248 -3.53 -4.99 5.31
C MET A 248 -4.74 -5.03 4.39
N GLN A 249 -4.51 -5.02 3.10
CA GLN A 249 -5.55 -5.18 2.10
C GLN A 249 -6.16 -6.57 2.16
N LEU A 250 -7.48 -6.65 2.14
CA LEU A 250 -8.25 -7.89 2.24
C LEU A 250 -8.60 -8.46 0.86
N ASN A 251 -8.77 -7.61 -0.15
CA ASN A 251 -8.96 -8.00 -1.54
C ASN A 251 -7.74 -7.68 -2.40
N SER A 252 -7.65 -8.28 -3.57
CA SER A 252 -6.58 -8.00 -4.52
C SER A 252 -6.71 -6.60 -5.11
N SER A 253 -5.60 -5.89 -5.25
CA SER A 253 -5.53 -4.61 -5.97
C SER A 253 -5.62 -4.78 -7.49
N LEU A 254 -5.21 -5.96 -7.99
CA LEU A 254 -5.28 -6.34 -9.39
C LEU A 254 -6.43 -7.32 -9.62
N VAL A 255 -7.19 -7.10 -10.69
CA VAL A 255 -8.19 -8.03 -11.22
C VAL A 255 -7.60 -8.73 -12.45
N GLN A 256 -6.75 -9.71 -12.22
CA GLN A 256 -6.12 -10.51 -13.27
C GLN A 256 -6.22 -11.98 -12.92
N ASP A 257 -6.59 -12.82 -13.90
CA ASP A 257 -6.67 -14.25 -13.71
C ASP A 257 -5.31 -14.85 -13.32
N GLY A 258 -5.33 -15.71 -12.29
CA GLY A 258 -4.14 -16.41 -11.81
C GLY A 258 -3.16 -15.57 -10.97
N VAL A 259 -3.39 -14.23 -10.81
CA VAL A 259 -2.52 -13.38 -9.99
C VAL A 259 -3.33 -12.61 -8.96
N ARG A 260 -2.97 -12.75 -7.69
CA ARG A 260 -3.52 -11.96 -6.58
C ARG A 260 -2.43 -11.16 -5.92
N GLN A 261 -2.65 -9.86 -5.80
CA GLN A 261 -1.71 -8.94 -5.18
C GLN A 261 -2.41 -8.11 -4.12
N ARG A 262 -1.92 -8.19 -2.89
CA ARG A 262 -2.40 -7.43 -1.73
C ARG A 262 -1.25 -6.69 -1.10
N TYR A 263 -1.48 -5.45 -0.71
CA TYR A 263 -0.48 -4.67 0.00
C TYR A 263 -0.75 -4.67 1.50
N TYR A 264 0.33 -4.52 2.26
CA TYR A 264 0.28 -4.18 3.67
C TYR A 264 1.18 -2.99 3.95
N GLN A 265 0.87 -2.27 4.99
CA GLN A 265 1.69 -1.17 5.48
C GLN A 265 1.95 -1.32 6.96
N LEU A 266 3.17 -0.93 7.36
CA LEU A 266 3.57 -0.76 8.74
C LEU A 266 4.23 0.61 8.87
N GLY A 267 3.82 1.40 9.86
CA GLY A 267 4.34 2.75 9.98
C GLY A 267 4.15 3.39 11.33
N VAL A 268 4.64 4.60 11.42
CA VAL A 268 4.44 5.48 12.58
C VAL A 268 3.83 6.78 12.11
N SER A 269 2.98 7.39 12.92
CA SER A 269 2.41 8.69 12.61
C SER A 269 2.36 9.61 13.82
N LEU A 270 2.40 10.90 13.53
CA LEU A 270 2.25 11.99 14.48
C LEU A 270 1.01 12.79 14.11
N GLY A 271 0.26 13.21 15.10
CA GLY A 271 -0.95 13.99 14.89
C GLY A 271 -1.21 14.97 16.03
N ALA A 272 -2.15 15.87 15.76
CA ALA A 272 -2.72 16.77 16.74
C ALA A 272 -4.23 16.59 16.78
N ALA A 273 -4.80 16.60 17.99
CA ALA A 273 -6.22 16.40 18.20
C ALA A 273 -6.82 17.52 19.05
N TYR A 274 -7.99 17.97 18.66
CA TYR A 274 -8.82 18.89 19.43
C TYR A 274 -10.06 18.14 19.94
N ASN A 275 -10.26 18.22 21.25
CA ASN A 275 -11.30 17.48 21.98
C ASN A 275 -12.40 18.45 22.46
N PHE A 276 -13.67 18.10 22.32
CA PHE A 276 -14.82 18.95 22.68
C PHE A 276 -16.05 18.15 23.12
#